data_57323cdd788abed46d5c61f1970016fb
#
_entry.id   57323cdd788abed46d5c61f1970016fb
#
_cell.length_a   1.000
_cell.length_b   1.000
_cell.length_c   1.000
_cell.angle_alpha   90.00
_cell.angle_beta   90.00
_cell.angle_gamma   90.00
#
_symmetry.space_group_name_H-M   'P 1'
#
loop_
_entity.id
_entity.type
_entity.pdbx_description
1 polymer ?
#
loop_
_entity_poly.entity_id
_entity_poly.type
_entity_poly.pdbx_seq_one_letter_code
_entity_poly.pdbx_strand_id
1 'polypeptide(L)'
;MTYTEIDEQMLHQNFHLLTEFVETQCAWMNIICDEEKWSALPWWTRLRLALGGTFRSQADGLEYVRWEGDQVDECGVATTQATNAQTTLRLYHWWTVARPFRDDPWAMVEDYDILDTLAWEKRRASVIHQQESQRAWELEAAQTQDDTDKLVELMRIRSSLWT
;
A
#
# COMPACT_ATOMS: atom_id res chain seq x y z
N MET A 1 10.06 -22.00 -7.29
CA MET A 1 9.23 -20.78 -7.22
C MET A 1 7.79 -21.24 -7.06
N THR A 2 7.20 -20.98 -5.94
CA THR A 2 5.80 -21.28 -5.67
C THR A 2 4.91 -20.15 -6.24
N TYR A 3 3.68 -20.46 -6.63
CA TYR A 3 2.72 -19.46 -7.15
C TYR A 3 2.55 -18.27 -6.18
N THR A 4 2.60 -18.50 -4.88
CA THR A 4 2.55 -17.48 -3.83
C THR A 4 3.67 -16.43 -3.93
N GLU A 5 4.88 -16.80 -4.34
CA GLU A 5 5.99 -15.85 -4.49
C GLU A 5 5.79 -14.88 -5.67
N ILE A 6 5.13 -15.33 -6.74
CA ILE A 6 4.85 -14.48 -7.91
C ILE A 6 3.78 -13.45 -7.57
N ASP A 7 2.71 -13.87 -6.90
CA ASP A 7 1.61 -12.98 -6.51
C ASP A 7 2.08 -11.92 -5.51
N GLU A 8 2.92 -12.29 -4.55
CA GLU A 8 3.52 -11.36 -3.60
C GLU A 8 4.47 -10.37 -4.28
N GLN A 9 5.28 -10.82 -5.23
CA GLN A 9 6.14 -9.92 -6.02
C GLN A 9 5.33 -8.94 -6.86
N MET A 10 4.24 -9.39 -7.49
CA MET A 10 3.34 -8.52 -8.26
C MET A 10 2.68 -7.48 -7.35
N LEU A 11 2.20 -7.89 -6.19
CA LEU A 11 1.62 -6.99 -5.20
C LEU A 11 2.63 -5.92 -4.80
N HIS A 12 3.83 -6.33 -4.35
CA HIS A 12 4.88 -5.41 -3.92
C HIS A 12 5.31 -4.42 -5.00
N GLN A 13 5.50 -4.88 -6.24
CA GLN A 13 5.89 -4.00 -7.35
C GLN A 13 4.82 -2.95 -7.66
N ASN A 14 3.55 -3.36 -7.71
CA ASN A 14 2.47 -2.44 -8.04
C ASN A 14 2.24 -1.41 -6.93
N PHE A 15 2.29 -1.79 -5.67
CA PHE A 15 2.16 -0.87 -4.55
C PHE A 15 3.40 -0.01 -4.34
N HIS A 16 4.59 -0.49 -4.71
CA HIS A 16 5.79 0.35 -4.77
C HIS A 16 5.62 1.46 -5.80
N LEU A 17 5.12 1.15 -7.00
CA LEU A 17 4.82 2.15 -8.03
C LEU A 17 3.75 3.15 -7.58
N LEU A 18 2.71 2.70 -6.87
CA LEU A 18 1.72 3.60 -6.27
C LEU A 18 2.36 4.56 -5.26
N THR A 19 3.22 4.03 -4.38
CA THR A 19 3.95 4.85 -3.40
C THR A 19 4.85 5.88 -4.09
N GLU A 20 5.59 5.45 -5.11
CA GLU A 20 6.44 6.33 -5.89
C GLU A 20 5.62 7.40 -6.62
N PHE A 21 4.48 7.05 -7.21
CA PHE A 21 3.56 8.01 -7.84
C PHE A 21 3.11 9.08 -6.84
N VAL A 22 2.63 8.69 -5.67
CA VAL A 22 2.17 9.63 -4.65
C VAL A 22 3.31 10.51 -4.15
N GLU A 23 4.43 9.90 -3.77
CA GLU A 23 5.54 10.62 -3.12
C GLU A 23 6.43 11.43 -4.08
N THR A 24 6.33 11.18 -5.40
CA THR A 24 7.13 11.92 -6.39
C THR A 24 6.26 12.75 -7.32
N GLN A 25 5.34 12.15 -8.08
CA GLN A 25 4.56 12.87 -9.09
C GLN A 25 3.50 13.76 -8.44
N CYS A 26 2.70 13.24 -7.51
CA CYS A 26 1.72 14.06 -6.80
C CYS A 26 2.41 15.13 -5.95
N ALA A 27 3.51 14.79 -5.28
CA ALA A 27 4.31 15.76 -4.53
C ALA A 27 4.87 16.88 -5.43
N TRP A 28 5.34 16.52 -6.62
CA TRP A 28 5.78 17.49 -7.61
C TRP A 28 4.63 18.39 -8.06
N MET A 29 3.47 17.82 -8.37
CA MET A 29 2.28 18.61 -8.76
C MET A 29 1.85 19.58 -7.66
N ASN A 30 1.90 19.16 -6.39
CA ASN A 30 1.60 20.02 -5.25
C ASN A 30 2.50 21.27 -5.18
N ILE A 31 3.76 21.11 -5.54
CA ILE A 31 4.73 22.21 -5.50
C ILE A 31 4.60 23.14 -6.71
N ILE A 32 4.41 22.60 -7.92
CA ILE A 32 4.35 23.45 -9.13
C ILE A 32 3.01 24.18 -9.28
N CYS A 33 1.94 23.64 -8.71
CA CYS A 33 0.62 24.28 -8.74
C CYS A 33 0.46 25.36 -7.66
N ASP A 34 1.41 25.49 -6.73
CA ASP A 34 1.39 26.45 -5.64
C ASP A 34 2.65 27.35 -5.68
N GLU A 35 2.48 28.60 -6.10
CA GLU A 35 3.56 29.56 -6.25
C GLU A 35 4.25 29.86 -4.91
N GLU A 36 3.51 29.84 -3.80
CA GLU A 36 4.08 30.07 -2.47
C GLU A 36 4.99 28.91 -2.07
N LYS A 37 4.55 27.67 -2.28
CA LYS A 37 5.34 26.47 -2.03
C LYS A 37 6.59 26.44 -2.89
N TRP A 38 6.44 26.75 -4.19
CA TRP A 38 7.59 26.81 -5.09
C TRP A 38 8.62 27.86 -4.64
N SER A 39 8.17 29.07 -4.27
CA SER A 39 9.05 30.15 -3.81
C SER A 39 9.72 29.86 -2.48
N ALA A 40 9.07 29.10 -1.60
CA ALA A 40 9.60 28.69 -0.30
C ALA A 40 10.72 27.65 -0.40
N LEU A 41 10.83 26.94 -1.53
CA LEU A 41 11.91 25.98 -1.73
C LEU A 41 13.28 26.69 -1.75
N PRO A 42 14.30 26.09 -1.09
CA PRO A 42 15.68 26.58 -1.19
C PRO A 42 16.14 26.68 -2.65
N TRP A 43 16.91 27.71 -2.98
CA TRP A 43 17.35 27.98 -4.36
C TRP A 43 18.09 26.77 -4.99
N TRP A 44 18.89 26.02 -4.21
CA TRP A 44 19.60 24.83 -4.71
C TRP A 44 18.64 23.67 -5.03
N THR A 45 17.54 23.53 -4.29
CA THR A 45 16.49 22.56 -4.59
C THR A 45 15.82 22.91 -5.92
N ARG A 46 15.45 24.18 -6.12
CA ARG A 46 14.88 24.66 -7.39
C ARG A 46 15.84 24.45 -8.56
N LEU A 47 17.15 24.73 -8.35
CA LEU A 47 18.17 24.49 -9.37
C LEU A 47 18.30 23.00 -9.71
N ARG A 48 18.33 22.13 -8.70
CA ARG A 48 18.36 20.68 -8.89
C ARG A 48 17.17 20.19 -9.69
N LEU A 49 15.98 20.67 -9.38
CA LEU A 49 14.73 20.31 -10.07
C LEU A 49 14.75 20.84 -11.52
N ALA A 50 15.22 22.05 -11.75
CA ALA A 50 15.38 22.60 -13.09
C ALA A 50 16.39 21.80 -13.95
N LEU A 51 17.33 21.10 -13.32
CA LEU A 51 18.31 20.23 -13.98
C LEU A 51 17.80 18.77 -14.14
N GLY A 52 16.51 18.52 -13.91
CA GLY A 52 15.90 17.19 -14.05
C GLY A 52 16.00 16.30 -12.82
N GLY A 53 16.30 16.88 -11.65
CA GLY A 53 16.23 16.16 -10.37
C GLY A 53 14.79 15.84 -9.98
N THR A 54 14.60 14.76 -9.22
CA THR A 54 13.29 14.37 -8.69
C THR A 54 12.99 15.07 -7.36
N PHE A 55 11.74 15.45 -7.18
CA PHE A 55 11.19 15.88 -5.88
C PHE A 55 10.46 14.71 -5.25
N ARG A 56 10.75 14.42 -3.99
CA ARG A 56 10.06 13.36 -3.25
C ARG A 56 9.67 13.87 -1.87
N SER A 57 8.37 13.82 -1.59
CA SER A 57 7.78 14.23 -0.31
C SER A 57 6.45 13.51 -0.09
N GLN A 58 6.38 12.72 0.95
CA GLN A 58 5.14 12.05 1.34
C GLN A 58 4.05 13.08 1.72
N ALA A 59 4.41 14.11 2.47
CA ALA A 59 3.46 15.11 2.96
C ALA A 59 2.80 15.87 1.80
N ASP A 60 3.63 16.38 0.88
CA ASP A 60 3.13 17.11 -0.29
C ASP A 60 2.33 16.21 -1.23
N GLY A 61 2.76 14.96 -1.42
CA GLY A 61 2.04 14.00 -2.25
C GLY A 61 0.65 13.69 -1.69
N LEU A 62 0.55 13.42 -0.39
CA LEU A 62 -0.73 13.18 0.27
C LEU A 62 -1.63 14.42 0.31
N GLU A 63 -1.07 15.60 0.45
CA GLU A 63 -1.81 16.85 0.38
C GLU A 63 -2.45 17.04 -0.99
N TYR A 64 -1.68 16.83 -2.07
CA TYR A 64 -2.19 16.91 -3.44
C TYR A 64 -3.32 15.90 -3.70
N VAL A 65 -3.12 14.63 -3.33
CA VAL A 65 -4.13 13.58 -3.53
C VAL A 65 -5.42 13.88 -2.74
N ARG A 66 -5.31 14.45 -1.53
CA ARG A 66 -6.50 14.89 -0.76
C ARG A 66 -7.22 16.03 -1.47
N TRP A 67 -6.48 17.05 -1.88
CA TRP A 67 -7.04 18.18 -2.62
C TRP A 67 -7.77 17.72 -3.89
N GLU A 68 -7.17 16.81 -4.65
CA GLU A 68 -7.78 16.23 -5.85
C GLU A 68 -9.02 15.39 -5.50
N GLY A 69 -9.00 14.66 -4.40
CA GLY A 69 -10.11 13.85 -3.90
C GLY A 69 -11.32 14.65 -3.43
N ASP A 70 -11.14 15.94 -3.16
CA ASP A 70 -12.21 16.85 -2.74
C ASP A 70 -12.86 17.62 -3.91
N GLN A 71 -12.40 17.38 -5.16
CA GLN A 71 -12.93 18.09 -6.33
C GLN A 71 -14.33 17.59 -6.70
N VAL A 72 -15.22 18.53 -6.91
CA VAL A 72 -16.60 18.27 -7.33
C VAL A 72 -16.90 18.98 -8.66
N ASP A 73 -17.85 18.45 -9.41
CA ASP A 73 -18.38 19.08 -10.62
C ASP A 73 -19.32 20.27 -10.29
N GLU A 74 -19.86 20.88 -11.33
CA GLU A 74 -20.81 22.01 -11.20
C GLU A 74 -22.11 21.63 -10.45
N CYS A 75 -22.41 20.34 -10.34
CA CYS A 75 -23.57 19.82 -9.62
C CYS A 75 -23.26 19.41 -8.18
N GLY A 76 -22.00 19.58 -7.73
CA GLY A 76 -21.54 19.16 -6.41
C GLY A 76 -21.29 17.67 -6.25
N VAL A 77 -21.18 16.94 -7.38
CA VAL A 77 -20.88 15.50 -7.40
C VAL A 77 -19.37 15.30 -7.57
N ALA A 78 -18.81 14.35 -6.83
CA ALA A 78 -17.39 14.01 -6.95
C ALA A 78 -17.07 13.60 -8.40
N THR A 79 -16.03 14.20 -8.97
CA THR A 79 -15.57 13.84 -10.31
C THR A 79 -15.00 12.41 -10.34
N THR A 80 -14.90 11.82 -11.51
CA THR A 80 -14.22 10.50 -11.65
C THR A 80 -12.78 10.57 -11.15
N GLN A 81 -12.11 11.69 -11.39
CA GLN A 81 -10.74 11.93 -10.94
C GLN A 81 -10.68 12.02 -9.41
N ALA A 82 -11.61 12.74 -8.79
CA ALA A 82 -11.71 12.80 -7.32
C ALA A 82 -11.96 11.41 -6.70
N THR A 83 -12.85 10.62 -7.31
CA THR A 83 -13.10 9.24 -6.85
C THR A 83 -11.85 8.36 -6.94
N ASN A 84 -11.07 8.50 -8.02
CA ASN A 84 -9.81 7.79 -8.19
C ASN A 84 -8.75 8.26 -7.19
N ALA A 85 -8.67 9.57 -6.92
CA ALA A 85 -7.76 10.14 -5.92
C ALA A 85 -8.09 9.63 -4.50
N GLN A 86 -9.36 9.58 -4.12
CA GLN A 86 -9.79 8.99 -2.84
C GLN A 86 -9.42 7.50 -2.75
N THR A 87 -9.57 6.76 -3.85
CA THR A 87 -9.15 5.36 -3.92
C THR A 87 -7.63 5.23 -3.78
N THR A 88 -6.87 6.08 -4.46
CA THR A 88 -5.40 6.16 -4.36
C THR A 88 -4.96 6.40 -2.91
N LEU A 89 -5.59 7.37 -2.23
CA LEU A 89 -5.30 7.68 -0.83
C LEU A 89 -5.57 6.49 0.10
N ARG A 90 -6.72 5.81 -0.09
CA ARG A 90 -7.08 4.63 0.70
C ARG A 90 -6.12 3.47 0.49
N LEU A 91 -5.73 3.17 -0.76
CA LEU A 91 -4.78 2.12 -1.10
C LEU A 91 -3.37 2.44 -0.59
N TYR A 92 -2.95 3.70 -0.68
CA TYR A 92 -1.68 4.15 -0.12
C TYR A 92 -1.62 3.93 1.39
N HIS A 93 -2.66 4.35 2.14
CA HIS A 93 -2.74 4.13 3.58
C HIS A 93 -2.81 2.65 3.96
N TRP A 94 -3.56 1.87 3.19
CA TRP A 94 -3.62 0.43 3.40
C TRP A 94 -2.23 -0.20 3.26
N TRP A 95 -1.48 0.15 2.23
CA TRP A 95 -0.15 -0.39 1.96
C TRP A 95 0.90 0.05 2.99
N THR A 96 0.91 1.34 3.34
CA THR A 96 1.96 1.92 4.18
C THR A 96 1.69 1.82 5.68
N VAL A 97 0.42 1.66 6.07
CA VAL A 97 0.02 1.65 7.48
C VAL A 97 -0.68 0.34 7.85
N ALA A 98 -1.80 -0.01 7.21
CA ALA A 98 -2.61 -1.13 7.66
C ALA A 98 -1.93 -2.50 7.44
N ARG A 99 -1.39 -2.73 6.25
CA ARG A 99 -0.76 -4.01 5.88
C ARG A 99 0.46 -4.36 6.74
N PRO A 100 1.42 -3.45 7.02
CA PRO A 100 2.59 -3.76 7.85
C PRO A 100 2.27 -4.09 9.31
N PHE A 101 1.10 -3.67 9.81
CA PHE A 101 0.68 -3.91 11.19
C PHE A 101 -0.33 -5.06 11.32
N ARG A 102 -0.47 -5.89 10.29
CA ARG A 102 -1.29 -7.10 10.37
C ARG A 102 -0.67 -8.10 11.35
N ASP A 103 -1.52 -8.82 12.03
CA ASP A 103 -1.10 -9.93 12.88
C ASP A 103 -0.45 -11.03 12.03
N ASP A 104 0.62 -11.62 12.53
CA ASP A 104 1.20 -12.81 11.94
C ASP A 104 0.25 -14.00 12.20
N PRO A 105 -0.29 -14.64 11.15
CA PRO A 105 -1.21 -15.76 11.30
C PRO A 105 -0.63 -16.90 12.14
N TRP A 106 0.68 -17.08 12.08
CA TRP A 106 1.38 -18.20 12.72
C TRP A 106 1.98 -17.86 14.08
N ALA A 107 1.90 -16.61 14.53
CA ALA A 107 2.48 -16.18 15.82
C ALA A 107 1.94 -16.96 17.03
N MET A 108 0.72 -17.50 16.94
CA MET A 108 0.11 -18.30 18.03
C MET A 108 0.36 -19.80 17.87
N VAL A 109 0.82 -20.23 16.70
CA VAL A 109 1.19 -21.64 16.46
C VAL A 109 2.65 -21.75 16.88
N GLU A 110 2.89 -22.19 18.14
CA GLU A 110 4.21 -22.31 18.69
C GLU A 110 5.17 -23.10 17.77
N ASP A 111 6.26 -22.46 17.39
CA ASP A 111 7.34 -23.05 16.63
C ASP A 111 8.07 -24.07 17.52
N TYR A 112 7.97 -25.35 17.20
CA TYR A 112 8.61 -26.41 17.97
C TYR A 112 9.99 -26.69 17.44
N ASP A 113 10.92 -26.78 18.38
CA ASP A 113 12.24 -27.31 18.14
C ASP A 113 12.10 -28.71 17.50
N ILE A 114 12.40 -28.78 16.20
CA ILE A 114 12.31 -29.99 15.35
C ILE A 114 13.12 -31.15 15.95
N LEU A 115 13.94 -30.87 16.96
CA LEU A 115 14.79 -31.86 17.63
C LEU A 115 14.02 -32.78 18.60
N ASP A 116 12.79 -32.43 19.01
CA ASP A 116 11.93 -33.30 19.85
C ASP A 116 10.74 -33.88 19.06
N THR A 117 11.04 -34.84 18.19
CA THR A 117 10.06 -35.51 17.33
C THR A 117 8.90 -36.16 18.09
N LEU A 118 9.12 -36.63 19.33
CA LEU A 118 8.08 -37.29 20.14
C LEU A 118 7.12 -36.27 20.79
N ALA A 119 7.63 -35.13 21.19
CA ALA A 119 6.79 -34.03 21.70
C ALA A 119 5.94 -33.43 20.56
N TRP A 120 6.53 -33.27 19.37
CA TRP A 120 5.84 -32.81 18.17
C TRP A 120 4.69 -33.73 17.73
N GLU A 121 4.91 -35.05 17.68
CA GLU A 121 3.85 -36.01 17.30
C GLU A 121 2.66 -36.00 18.29
N LYS A 122 2.92 -35.95 19.60
CA LYS A 122 1.88 -35.87 20.62
C LYS A 122 1.04 -34.58 20.52
N ARG A 123 1.67 -33.50 20.15
CA ARG A 123 1.03 -32.18 20.08
C ARG A 123 0.29 -31.96 18.77
N ARG A 124 0.83 -32.40 17.65
CA ARG A 124 0.14 -32.44 16.36
C ARG A 124 -1.19 -33.20 16.45
N ALA A 125 -1.27 -34.19 17.31
CA ALA A 125 -2.50 -34.93 17.61
C ALA A 125 -3.42 -34.19 18.61
N SER A 126 -3.00 -33.08 19.23
CA SER A 126 -3.82 -32.36 20.19
C SER A 126 -4.89 -31.52 19.48
N VAL A 127 -6.11 -31.54 20.01
CA VAL A 127 -7.24 -30.75 19.48
C VAL A 127 -6.91 -29.25 19.49
N ILE A 128 -6.15 -28.79 20.47
CA ILE A 128 -5.76 -27.38 20.61
C ILE A 128 -4.88 -26.95 19.44
N HIS A 129 -3.83 -27.71 19.14
CA HIS A 129 -2.94 -27.39 18.02
C HIS A 129 -3.67 -27.43 16.66
N GLN A 130 -4.60 -28.35 16.49
CA GLN A 130 -5.42 -28.38 15.27
C GLN A 130 -6.31 -27.14 15.15
N GLN A 131 -6.89 -26.67 16.24
CA GLN A 131 -7.71 -25.46 16.26
C GLN A 131 -6.87 -24.20 16.01
N GLU A 132 -5.67 -24.09 16.61
CA GLU A 132 -4.74 -22.98 16.38
C GLU A 132 -4.27 -22.94 14.92
N SER A 133 -3.87 -24.08 14.38
CA SER A 133 -3.47 -24.19 12.97
C SER A 133 -4.63 -23.85 12.02
N GLN A 134 -5.85 -24.29 12.32
CA GLN A 134 -7.01 -23.96 11.51
C GLN A 134 -7.27 -22.44 11.51
N ARG A 135 -7.19 -21.78 12.65
CA ARG A 135 -7.32 -20.31 12.75
C ARG A 135 -6.21 -19.58 11.99
N ALA A 136 -4.97 -20.08 12.07
CA ALA A 136 -3.86 -19.50 11.33
C ALA A 136 -4.10 -19.56 9.81
N TRP A 137 -4.55 -20.71 9.30
CA TRP A 137 -4.93 -20.87 7.89
C TRP A 137 -6.08 -19.96 7.47
N GLU A 138 -7.10 -19.81 8.30
CA GLU A 138 -8.23 -18.91 8.02
C GLU A 138 -7.79 -17.45 7.96
N LEU A 139 -6.92 -17.02 8.89
CA LEU A 139 -6.38 -15.67 8.91
C LEU A 139 -5.47 -15.40 7.70
N GLU A 140 -4.58 -16.34 7.37
CA GLU A 140 -3.71 -16.23 6.18
C GLU A 140 -4.52 -16.16 4.89
N ALA A 141 -5.56 -17.00 4.75
CA ALA A 141 -6.46 -16.97 3.60
C ALA A 141 -7.21 -15.63 3.50
N ALA A 142 -7.67 -15.09 4.63
CA ALA A 142 -8.33 -13.78 4.65
C ALA A 142 -7.39 -12.64 4.29
N GLN A 143 -6.13 -12.68 4.75
CA GLN A 143 -5.11 -11.69 4.40
C GLN A 143 -4.74 -11.77 2.90
N THR A 144 -4.60 -12.96 2.36
CA THR A 144 -4.33 -13.19 0.93
C THR A 144 -5.48 -12.69 0.06
N GLN A 145 -6.72 -12.91 0.49
CA GLN A 145 -7.89 -12.40 -0.23
C GLN A 145 -7.92 -10.86 -0.19
N ASP A 146 -7.65 -10.24 0.96
CA ASP A 146 -7.60 -8.77 1.05
C ASP A 146 -6.46 -8.18 0.18
N ASP A 147 -5.28 -8.80 0.15
CA ASP A 147 -4.17 -8.42 -0.74
C ASP A 147 -4.61 -8.47 -2.22
N THR A 148 -5.31 -9.52 -2.62
CA THR A 148 -5.85 -9.69 -3.97
C THR A 148 -6.89 -8.62 -4.30
N ASP A 149 -7.83 -8.36 -3.40
CA ASP A 149 -8.88 -7.36 -3.58
C ASP A 149 -8.28 -5.95 -3.73
N LYS A 150 -7.26 -5.61 -2.93
CA LYS A 150 -6.53 -4.34 -3.04
C LYS A 150 -5.76 -4.21 -4.35
N LEU A 151 -5.13 -5.27 -4.81
CA LEU A 151 -4.45 -5.29 -6.11
C LEU A 151 -5.45 -5.08 -7.25
N VAL A 152 -6.60 -5.76 -7.23
CA VAL A 152 -7.67 -5.56 -8.22
C VAL A 152 -8.19 -4.13 -8.21
N GLU A 153 -8.38 -3.54 -7.03
CA GLU A 153 -8.80 -2.15 -6.89
C GLU A 153 -7.77 -1.18 -7.49
N LEU A 154 -6.48 -1.39 -7.23
CA LEU A 154 -5.39 -0.61 -7.84
C LEU A 154 -5.39 -0.73 -9.37
N MET A 155 -5.59 -1.94 -9.90
CA MET A 155 -5.64 -2.15 -11.35
C MET A 155 -6.79 -1.40 -12.02
N ARG A 156 -7.92 -1.22 -11.34
CA ARG A 156 -9.08 -0.47 -11.87
C ARG A 156 -8.80 1.01 -12.05
N ILE A 157 -8.02 1.61 -11.15
CA ILE A 157 -7.68 3.04 -11.22
C ILE A 157 -6.37 3.30 -11.96
N ARG A 158 -5.64 2.25 -12.36
CA ARG A 158 -4.31 2.37 -12.96
C ARG A 158 -4.24 3.33 -14.14
N SER A 159 -5.26 3.34 -15.00
CA SER A 159 -5.28 4.23 -16.18
C SER A 159 -5.34 5.71 -15.80
N SER A 160 -5.85 6.05 -14.63
CA SER A 160 -5.94 7.44 -14.16
C SER A 160 -4.71 7.92 -13.40
N LEU A 161 -3.80 7.02 -13.00
CA LEU A 161 -2.58 7.39 -12.30
C LEU A 161 -1.48 7.90 -13.27
N TRP A 162 -1.59 7.60 -14.58
CA TRP A 162 -0.52 7.85 -15.55
C TRP A 162 -0.95 8.77 -16.70
N THR A 163 -2.08 9.45 -16.59
CA THR A 163 -2.55 10.46 -17.55
C THR A 163 -2.31 11.86 -17.05
#